data_c2b93610bb84a14be36ff5e0e4db09fb
#
_entry.id   c2b93610bb84a14be36ff5e0e4db09fb
#
_cell.length_a   1.000
_cell.length_b   1.000
_cell.length_c   1.000
_cell.angle_alpha   90.00
_cell.angle_beta   90.00
_cell.angle_gamma   90.00
#
_symmetry.space_group_name_H-M   'P 1'
#
loop_
_entity.id
_entity.type
_entity.pdbx_description
1 polymer ?
#
loop_
_entity_poly.entity_id
_entity_poly.type
_entity_poly.pdbx_seq_one_letter_code
_entity_poly.pdbx_strand_id
1 'polypeptide(L)'
;MARHKLKDIGIRTAATGWHGDGDGLWLRVSPNGNRSWVFVWIRHGRRREMGLGAFGRGARQVTLAAARDKAEAVRAILGRGGDPFKELPERIANAKPKTFGEIVEDLLAAKTPDFKNEKHKAQWEMTLRVYAKPLHRIPVGEVTSDDVLGVLKPMWTEKPETASRLRGRIEKAIDYATALGQRTGDNPARWKGHMDHLLGKRKKLTRGHHAAMPYRDVPAFMSRLGDLDGFGARALEITILTAARTQETLQAKWAEFDLEKALWTVPADRMKMKREHLVPLPARAVAILKALHEKKLSEWVFPAIRPKRPLSNMTMSAVLKRMDLDDVTVHGFRSSFRDWAGDATNFPRDLAEMALAHRVGDETELAYRRGAAVEKRRKLMEAWARFCMTPPKAGNVVPIRKQAGQ
;
A
#
# COMPACT_ATOMS: atom_id res chain seq x y z
N MET A 1 -41.71 -37.29 -18.32
CA MET A 1 -41.44 -38.16 -17.13
C MET A 1 -42.35 -37.75 -15.99
N ALA A 2 -42.78 -38.68 -15.12
CA ALA A 2 -43.68 -38.38 -14.01
C ALA A 2 -42.95 -37.44 -13.00
N ARG A 3 -43.64 -36.36 -12.60
CA ARG A 3 -43.18 -35.33 -11.62
C ARG A 3 -43.92 -35.50 -10.29
N HIS A 4 -43.47 -34.89 -9.23
CA HIS A 4 -44.10 -34.75 -7.92
C HIS A 4 -44.32 -36.11 -7.21
N LYS A 5 -43.31 -36.98 -7.26
CA LYS A 5 -43.36 -38.32 -6.66
C LYS A 5 -43.21 -38.33 -5.15
N LEU A 6 -42.47 -37.32 -4.57
CA LEU A 6 -42.23 -37.26 -3.16
C LEU A 6 -43.38 -36.53 -2.43
N LYS A 7 -43.64 -36.96 -1.20
CA LYS A 7 -44.55 -36.30 -0.26
C LYS A 7 -43.79 -35.87 0.99
N ASP A 8 -44.19 -34.77 1.61
CA ASP A 8 -43.49 -34.18 2.79
C ASP A 8 -43.28 -35.22 3.91
N ILE A 9 -44.23 -36.10 4.16
CA ILE A 9 -44.12 -37.16 5.17
C ILE A 9 -43.02 -38.15 4.79
N GLY A 10 -42.97 -38.58 3.52
CA GLY A 10 -41.97 -39.52 3.04
C GLY A 10 -40.54 -38.97 3.02
N ILE A 11 -40.37 -37.66 2.88
CA ILE A 11 -39.07 -37.00 2.90
C ILE A 11 -38.43 -37.09 4.30
N ARG A 12 -39.21 -36.95 5.36
CA ARG A 12 -38.72 -36.98 6.75
C ARG A 12 -38.26 -38.35 7.21
N THR A 13 -38.85 -39.41 6.63
CA THR A 13 -38.55 -40.80 6.94
C THR A 13 -37.65 -41.49 5.89
N ALA A 14 -37.25 -40.75 4.86
CA ALA A 14 -36.43 -41.27 3.77
C ALA A 14 -35.10 -41.82 4.29
N ALA A 15 -34.75 -43.04 3.88
CA ALA A 15 -33.48 -43.69 4.20
C ALA A 15 -32.30 -42.97 3.50
N THR A 16 -31.08 -43.27 3.93
CA THR A 16 -29.87 -42.82 3.25
C THR A 16 -29.86 -43.19 1.77
N GLY A 17 -29.60 -42.21 0.88
CA GLY A 17 -29.62 -42.45 -0.55
C GLY A 17 -30.24 -41.30 -1.36
N TRP A 18 -30.59 -41.61 -2.61
CA TRP A 18 -31.17 -40.68 -3.57
C TRP A 18 -32.63 -41.00 -3.82
N HIS A 19 -33.52 -40.06 -3.64
CA HIS A 19 -34.96 -40.21 -3.82
C HIS A 19 -35.44 -39.20 -4.86
N GLY A 20 -35.91 -39.68 -6.01
CA GLY A 20 -36.32 -38.86 -7.13
C GLY A 20 -37.72 -38.30 -6.97
N ASP A 21 -37.88 -36.95 -7.10
CA ASP A 21 -39.19 -36.31 -7.22
C ASP A 21 -39.70 -36.25 -8.68
N GLY A 22 -38.81 -36.58 -9.60
CA GLY A 22 -39.05 -36.60 -11.04
C GLY A 22 -38.43 -35.43 -11.80
N ASP A 23 -38.20 -35.66 -13.09
CA ASP A 23 -37.71 -34.67 -14.05
C ASP A 23 -36.50 -33.87 -13.55
N GLY A 24 -35.47 -34.57 -13.07
CA GLY A 24 -34.22 -34.02 -12.63
C GLY A 24 -34.15 -33.59 -11.16
N LEU A 25 -35.26 -33.49 -10.42
CA LEU A 25 -35.26 -33.13 -9.00
C LEU A 25 -35.08 -34.38 -8.11
N TRP A 26 -34.11 -34.32 -7.21
CA TRP A 26 -33.76 -35.37 -6.26
C TRP A 26 -33.62 -34.88 -4.85
N LEU A 27 -34.06 -35.65 -3.87
CA LEU A 27 -33.67 -35.54 -2.48
C LEU A 27 -32.48 -36.46 -2.22
N ARG A 28 -31.39 -35.92 -1.71
CA ARG A 28 -30.21 -36.67 -1.25
C ARG A 28 -30.23 -36.72 0.28
N VAL A 29 -30.22 -37.93 0.83
CA VAL A 29 -30.05 -38.17 2.27
C VAL A 29 -28.66 -38.75 2.51
N SER A 30 -27.85 -38.05 3.27
CA SER A 30 -26.48 -38.48 3.60
C SER A 30 -26.47 -39.51 4.76
N PRO A 31 -25.36 -40.25 4.99
CA PRO A 31 -25.26 -41.23 6.08
C PRO A 31 -25.47 -40.62 7.50
N ASN A 32 -25.16 -39.37 7.67
CA ASN A 32 -25.39 -38.63 8.91
C ASN A 32 -26.79 -38.00 9.02
N GLY A 33 -27.73 -38.39 8.15
CA GLY A 33 -29.11 -37.99 8.18
C GLY A 33 -29.44 -36.64 7.58
N ASN A 34 -28.45 -35.87 7.08
CA ASN A 34 -28.70 -34.60 6.43
C ASN A 34 -29.41 -34.77 5.09
N ARG A 35 -30.43 -33.93 4.84
CA ARG A 35 -31.25 -33.94 3.66
C ARG A 35 -31.02 -32.71 2.83
N SER A 36 -30.78 -32.86 1.52
CA SER A 36 -30.56 -31.77 0.58
C SER A 36 -31.22 -32.03 -0.75
N TRP A 37 -31.69 -30.94 -1.38
CA TRP A 37 -32.26 -30.99 -2.73
C TRP A 37 -31.14 -30.83 -3.75
N VAL A 38 -31.18 -31.64 -4.80
CA VAL A 38 -30.22 -31.64 -5.90
C VAL A 38 -30.99 -31.77 -7.21
N PHE A 39 -30.63 -30.93 -8.19
CA PHE A 39 -31.11 -31.07 -9.57
C PHE A 39 -30.03 -31.72 -10.42
N VAL A 40 -30.43 -32.77 -11.16
CA VAL A 40 -29.52 -33.59 -11.98
C VAL A 40 -29.96 -33.55 -13.44
N TRP A 41 -29.03 -33.23 -14.34
CA TRP A 41 -29.28 -33.28 -15.80
C TRP A 41 -28.05 -33.80 -16.55
N ILE A 42 -28.26 -34.15 -17.84
CA ILE A 42 -27.18 -34.54 -18.73
C ILE A 42 -26.97 -33.43 -19.76
N ARG A 43 -25.73 -33.00 -19.96
CA ARG A 43 -25.34 -32.03 -21.00
C ARG A 43 -24.08 -32.53 -21.70
N HIS A 44 -24.11 -32.63 -23.02
CA HIS A 44 -23.02 -33.18 -23.82
C HIS A 44 -22.52 -34.56 -23.32
N GLY A 45 -23.46 -35.48 -23.01
CA GLY A 45 -23.15 -36.81 -22.50
C GLY A 45 -22.62 -36.88 -21.06
N ARG A 46 -22.48 -35.75 -20.37
CA ARG A 46 -21.97 -35.70 -18.99
C ARG A 46 -23.09 -35.39 -18.00
N ARG A 47 -23.17 -36.20 -16.94
CA ARG A 47 -24.05 -35.91 -15.79
C ARG A 47 -23.56 -34.66 -15.05
N ARG A 48 -24.49 -33.75 -14.77
CA ARG A 48 -24.25 -32.54 -13.96
C ARG A 48 -25.25 -32.50 -12.82
N GLU A 49 -24.83 -31.94 -11.69
CA GLU A 49 -25.61 -31.84 -10.48
C GLU A 49 -25.54 -30.41 -9.94
N MET A 50 -26.69 -29.85 -9.53
CA MET A 50 -26.80 -28.57 -8.87
C MET A 50 -27.54 -28.73 -7.55
N GLY A 51 -26.90 -28.33 -6.44
CA GLY A 51 -27.56 -28.26 -5.14
C GLY A 51 -28.60 -27.14 -5.13
N LEU A 52 -29.81 -27.41 -4.67
CA LEU A 52 -30.89 -26.44 -4.54
C LEU A 52 -31.13 -25.99 -3.08
N GLY A 53 -30.42 -26.60 -2.12
CA GLY A 53 -30.45 -26.23 -0.69
C GLY A 53 -30.77 -27.39 0.25
N ALA A 54 -30.56 -27.21 1.55
CA ALA A 54 -30.90 -28.18 2.56
C ALA A 54 -32.42 -28.24 2.79
N PHE A 55 -32.97 -29.46 2.98
CA PHE A 55 -34.40 -29.61 3.25
C PHE A 55 -34.76 -29.11 4.65
N GLY A 56 -35.87 -28.34 4.76
CA GLY A 56 -36.44 -27.88 6.04
C GLY A 56 -37.31 -26.63 5.88
N ARG A 57 -37.68 -26.04 7.03
CA ARG A 57 -38.56 -24.85 7.13
C ARG A 57 -37.85 -23.61 7.73
N GLY A 58 -36.56 -23.70 8.05
CA GLY A 58 -35.77 -22.55 8.55
C GLY A 58 -35.42 -21.56 7.45
N ALA A 59 -34.99 -20.37 7.81
CA ALA A 59 -34.69 -19.24 6.92
C ALA A 59 -33.72 -19.57 5.75
N ARG A 60 -32.86 -20.56 5.91
CA ARG A 60 -31.89 -21.04 4.90
C ARG A 60 -32.24 -22.45 4.38
N GLN A 61 -33.43 -22.96 4.71
CA GLN A 61 -33.86 -24.30 4.31
C GLN A 61 -34.91 -24.24 3.21
N VAL A 62 -34.96 -25.28 2.41
CA VAL A 62 -35.81 -25.35 1.23
C VAL A 62 -36.88 -26.43 1.44
N THR A 63 -38.13 -26.02 1.44
CA THR A 63 -39.29 -26.93 1.47
C THR A 63 -39.42 -27.71 0.16
N LEU A 64 -40.22 -28.78 0.13
CA LEU A 64 -40.50 -29.49 -1.11
C LEU A 64 -41.09 -28.60 -2.21
N ALA A 65 -42.01 -27.69 -1.85
CA ALA A 65 -42.58 -26.73 -2.79
C ALA A 65 -41.50 -25.82 -3.38
N ALA A 66 -40.72 -25.17 -2.52
CA ALA A 66 -39.62 -24.30 -2.94
C ALA A 66 -38.56 -25.06 -3.78
N ALA A 67 -38.28 -26.33 -3.50
CA ALA A 67 -37.37 -27.12 -4.30
C ALA A 67 -37.92 -27.39 -5.72
N ARG A 68 -39.22 -27.56 -5.84
CA ARG A 68 -39.89 -27.71 -7.15
C ARG A 68 -39.84 -26.42 -7.96
N ASP A 69 -40.10 -25.28 -7.33
CA ASP A 69 -40.00 -23.96 -7.98
C ASP A 69 -38.58 -23.69 -8.48
N LYS A 70 -37.57 -24.02 -7.66
CA LYS A 70 -36.17 -23.91 -8.06
C LYS A 70 -35.81 -24.87 -9.20
N ALA A 71 -36.33 -26.08 -9.18
CA ALA A 71 -36.12 -27.06 -10.26
C ALA A 71 -36.76 -26.56 -11.56
N GLU A 72 -37.93 -25.90 -11.50
CA GLU A 72 -38.57 -25.31 -12.68
C GLU A 72 -37.74 -24.19 -13.30
N ALA A 73 -37.15 -23.33 -12.46
CA ALA A 73 -36.23 -22.29 -12.92
C ALA A 73 -34.99 -22.89 -13.63
N VAL A 74 -34.41 -23.98 -13.10
CA VAL A 74 -33.31 -24.69 -13.76
C VAL A 74 -33.75 -25.24 -15.11
N ARG A 75 -34.95 -25.87 -15.20
CA ARG A 75 -35.48 -26.42 -16.46
C ARG A 75 -35.70 -25.34 -17.51
N ALA A 76 -36.25 -24.18 -17.09
CA ALA A 76 -36.47 -23.06 -17.99
C ALA A 76 -35.15 -22.56 -18.62
N ILE A 77 -34.06 -22.51 -17.82
CA ILE A 77 -32.74 -22.14 -18.33
C ILE A 77 -32.20 -23.20 -19.30
N LEU A 78 -32.28 -24.45 -18.92
CA LEU A 78 -31.84 -25.56 -19.79
C LEU A 78 -32.62 -25.65 -21.08
N GLY A 79 -33.94 -25.39 -21.02
CA GLY A 79 -34.84 -25.42 -22.19
C GLY A 79 -34.51 -24.38 -23.26
N ARG A 80 -33.95 -23.21 -22.85
CA ARG A 80 -33.44 -22.20 -23.79
C ARG A 80 -31.96 -22.31 -24.12
N GLY A 81 -31.31 -23.43 -23.74
CA GLY A 81 -29.89 -23.68 -24.01
C GLY A 81 -28.92 -22.97 -23.08
N GLY A 82 -29.41 -22.25 -22.06
CA GLY A 82 -28.63 -21.52 -21.06
C GLY A 82 -27.80 -22.43 -20.14
N ASP A 83 -27.01 -21.83 -19.28
CA ASP A 83 -26.22 -22.54 -18.26
C ASP A 83 -26.73 -22.16 -16.87
N PRO A 84 -27.46 -23.07 -16.16
CA PRO A 84 -27.97 -22.82 -14.83
C PRO A 84 -26.90 -22.37 -13.82
N PHE A 85 -25.66 -22.81 -14.03
CA PHE A 85 -24.55 -22.38 -13.17
C PHE A 85 -24.12 -20.92 -13.35
N LYS A 86 -24.47 -20.32 -14.47
CA LYS A 86 -24.17 -18.90 -14.75
C LYS A 86 -25.36 -17.98 -14.44
N GLU A 87 -26.58 -18.50 -14.66
CA GLU A 87 -27.79 -17.71 -14.66
C GLU A 87 -28.54 -17.73 -13.32
N LEU A 88 -28.36 -18.76 -12.49
CA LEU A 88 -28.94 -18.82 -11.15
C LEU A 88 -27.92 -18.33 -10.11
N PRO A 89 -28.16 -17.19 -9.47
CA PRO A 89 -27.24 -16.61 -8.49
C PRO A 89 -27.08 -17.43 -7.20
N GLU A 90 -27.89 -18.44 -6.99
CA GLU A 90 -27.95 -19.25 -5.75
C GLU A 90 -26.84 -20.32 -5.60
N ARG A 91 -25.89 -20.41 -6.53
CA ARG A 91 -24.75 -21.34 -6.41
C ARG A 91 -23.86 -21.09 -5.19
N ILE A 92 -23.97 -19.91 -4.60
CA ILE A 92 -23.16 -19.48 -3.46
C ILE A 92 -23.61 -20.13 -2.14
N ALA A 93 -24.83 -20.66 -2.07
CA ALA A 93 -25.42 -21.17 -0.84
C ALA A 93 -24.85 -22.51 -0.33
N ASN A 94 -24.06 -23.26 -1.10
CA ASN A 94 -23.52 -24.57 -0.72
C ASN A 94 -22.00 -24.64 -0.52
N ALA A 95 -21.23 -23.62 -0.86
CA ALA A 95 -19.88 -23.45 -0.33
C ALA A 95 -20.01 -22.88 1.08
N LYS A 96 -19.38 -23.50 2.09
CA LYS A 96 -19.25 -22.90 3.43
C LYS A 96 -18.81 -21.45 3.22
N PRO A 97 -19.60 -20.45 3.65
CA PRO A 97 -19.26 -19.07 3.36
C PRO A 97 -17.89 -18.77 3.97
N LYS A 98 -16.96 -18.30 3.15
CA LYS A 98 -15.64 -17.93 3.64
C LYS A 98 -15.78 -16.80 4.64
N THR A 99 -15.03 -16.91 5.72
CA THR A 99 -14.88 -15.80 6.69
C THR A 99 -14.07 -14.66 6.08
N PHE A 100 -14.18 -13.46 6.65
CA PHE A 100 -13.35 -12.33 6.25
C PHE A 100 -11.85 -12.66 6.37
N GLY A 101 -11.45 -13.41 7.40
CA GLY A 101 -10.06 -13.84 7.58
C GLY A 101 -9.57 -14.75 6.46
N GLU A 102 -10.38 -15.73 6.01
CA GLU A 102 -10.03 -16.59 4.88
C GLU A 102 -9.91 -15.77 3.58
N ILE A 103 -10.77 -14.79 3.37
CA ILE A 103 -10.68 -13.85 2.24
C ILE A 103 -9.42 -12.98 2.31
N VAL A 104 -9.03 -12.55 3.50
CA VAL A 104 -7.78 -11.79 3.70
C VAL A 104 -6.57 -12.63 3.29
N GLU A 105 -6.50 -13.89 3.69
CA GLU A 105 -5.37 -14.76 3.31
C GLU A 105 -5.34 -15.02 1.79
N ASP A 106 -6.48 -15.28 1.17
CA ASP A 106 -6.58 -15.43 -0.28
C ASP A 106 -6.13 -14.16 -1.03
N LEU A 107 -6.58 -12.98 -0.56
CA LEU A 107 -6.20 -11.69 -1.15
C LEU A 107 -4.70 -11.42 -0.98
N LEU A 108 -4.14 -11.71 0.18
CA LEU A 108 -2.71 -11.54 0.44
C LEU A 108 -1.89 -12.49 -0.45
N ALA A 109 -2.28 -13.75 -0.55
CA ALA A 109 -1.63 -14.72 -1.43
C ALA A 109 -1.66 -14.27 -2.91
N ALA A 110 -2.79 -13.71 -3.37
CA ALA A 110 -2.93 -13.24 -4.75
C ALA A 110 -2.12 -11.95 -5.03
N LYS A 111 -1.97 -11.04 -4.05
CA LYS A 111 -1.38 -9.71 -4.28
C LYS A 111 0.07 -9.57 -3.87
N THR A 112 0.52 -10.33 -2.86
CA THR A 112 1.87 -10.13 -2.30
C THR A 112 3.01 -10.53 -3.25
N PRO A 113 2.87 -11.47 -4.19
CA PRO A 113 3.91 -11.75 -5.18
C PRO A 113 4.30 -10.53 -6.03
N ASP A 114 3.34 -9.63 -6.29
CA ASP A 114 3.57 -8.42 -7.11
C ASP A 114 4.23 -7.27 -6.36
N PHE A 115 4.36 -7.37 -5.03
CA PHE A 115 4.92 -6.30 -4.22
C PHE A 115 6.44 -6.30 -4.23
N LYS A 116 7.03 -5.38 -4.97
CA LYS A 116 8.49 -5.16 -5.03
C LYS A 116 9.10 -4.62 -3.72
N ASN A 117 8.29 -4.16 -2.77
CA ASN A 117 8.73 -3.52 -1.52
C ASN A 117 8.27 -4.32 -0.31
N GLU A 118 9.19 -4.99 0.36
CA GLU A 118 8.93 -5.80 1.55
C GLU A 118 8.25 -5.03 2.69
N LYS A 119 8.57 -3.73 2.87
CA LYS A 119 7.89 -2.88 3.86
C LYS A 119 6.42 -2.67 3.50
N HIS A 120 6.12 -2.54 2.21
CA HIS A 120 4.73 -2.41 1.73
C HIS A 120 3.95 -3.71 1.95
N LYS A 121 4.56 -4.85 1.66
CA LYS A 121 4.02 -6.19 1.93
C LYS A 121 3.71 -6.35 3.43
N ALA A 122 4.71 -6.14 4.28
CA ALA A 122 4.55 -6.23 5.73
C ALA A 122 3.45 -5.30 6.28
N GLN A 123 3.29 -4.10 5.71
CA GLN A 123 2.20 -3.20 6.08
C GLN A 123 0.81 -3.73 5.69
N TRP A 124 0.67 -4.40 4.55
CA TRP A 124 -0.58 -5.02 4.15
C TRP A 124 -0.94 -6.17 5.10
N GLU A 125 0.01 -7.05 5.34
CA GLU A 125 -0.13 -8.17 6.26
C GLU A 125 -0.50 -7.70 7.67
N MET A 126 0.28 -6.77 8.24
CA MET A 126 0.03 -6.23 9.57
C MET A 126 -1.37 -5.60 9.69
N THR A 127 -1.77 -4.76 8.72
CA THR A 127 -3.06 -4.08 8.85
C THR A 127 -4.24 -5.03 8.70
N LEU A 128 -4.18 -5.99 7.79
CA LEU A 128 -5.27 -6.93 7.57
C LEU A 128 -5.29 -8.05 8.61
N ARG A 129 -4.13 -8.59 9.02
CA ARG A 129 -4.07 -9.68 10.00
C ARG A 129 -4.22 -9.20 11.44
N VAL A 130 -3.69 -8.01 11.77
CA VAL A 130 -3.67 -7.53 13.15
C VAL A 130 -4.81 -6.55 13.42
N TYR A 131 -4.89 -5.44 12.66
CA TYR A 131 -5.89 -4.41 12.93
C TYR A 131 -7.30 -4.82 12.50
N ALA A 132 -7.47 -5.58 11.42
CA ALA A 132 -8.76 -6.10 11.00
C ALA A 132 -9.13 -7.43 11.68
N LYS A 133 -8.35 -7.92 12.65
CA LYS A 133 -8.59 -9.19 13.36
C LYS A 133 -10.01 -9.36 13.91
N PRO A 134 -10.68 -8.31 14.45
CA PRO A 134 -12.06 -8.44 14.91
C PRO A 134 -13.04 -8.93 13.82
N LEU A 135 -12.77 -8.65 12.54
CA LEU A 135 -13.61 -9.09 11.41
C LEU A 135 -13.36 -10.54 11.00
N HIS A 136 -12.23 -11.14 11.37
CA HIS A 136 -11.75 -12.40 10.78
C HIS A 136 -12.71 -13.58 10.92
N ARG A 137 -13.49 -13.62 11.99
CA ARG A 137 -14.42 -14.74 12.27
C ARG A 137 -15.79 -14.55 11.61
N ILE A 138 -16.09 -13.37 11.11
CA ILE A 138 -17.37 -13.03 10.51
C ILE A 138 -17.39 -13.60 9.08
N PRO A 139 -18.45 -14.32 8.67
CA PRO A 139 -18.66 -14.67 7.26
C PRO A 139 -18.61 -13.40 6.42
N VAL A 140 -17.81 -13.38 5.34
CA VAL A 140 -17.58 -12.16 4.56
C VAL A 140 -18.87 -11.56 4.00
N GLY A 141 -19.87 -12.39 3.72
CA GLY A 141 -21.21 -11.96 3.30
C GLY A 141 -21.99 -11.21 4.38
N GLU A 142 -21.63 -11.42 5.65
CA GLU A 142 -22.34 -10.86 6.82
C GLU A 142 -21.63 -9.65 7.44
N VAL A 143 -20.41 -9.30 6.97
CA VAL A 143 -19.71 -8.11 7.46
C VAL A 143 -20.54 -6.85 7.20
N THR A 144 -20.81 -6.09 8.26
CA THR A 144 -21.64 -4.88 8.24
C THR A 144 -20.81 -3.60 8.31
N SER A 145 -21.44 -2.46 8.09
CA SER A 145 -20.82 -1.15 8.29
C SER A 145 -20.41 -0.92 9.75
N ASP A 146 -21.21 -1.43 10.70
CA ASP A 146 -20.92 -1.29 12.13
C ASP A 146 -19.68 -2.11 12.53
N ASP A 147 -19.49 -3.30 11.95
CA ASP A 147 -18.28 -4.08 12.18
C ASP A 147 -17.04 -3.33 11.69
N VAL A 148 -17.11 -2.74 10.49
CA VAL A 148 -16.01 -1.94 9.92
C VAL A 148 -15.75 -0.70 10.78
N LEU A 149 -16.80 -0.01 11.22
CA LEU A 149 -16.69 1.14 12.13
C LEU A 149 -16.07 0.77 13.46
N GLY A 150 -16.43 -0.39 14.03
CA GLY A 150 -15.87 -0.91 15.26
C GLY A 150 -14.34 -1.05 15.20
N VAL A 151 -13.82 -1.45 14.04
CA VAL A 151 -12.37 -1.54 13.81
C VAL A 151 -11.72 -0.15 13.57
N LEU A 152 -12.40 0.77 12.90
CA LEU A 152 -11.81 2.04 12.45
C LEU A 152 -11.91 3.14 13.51
N LYS A 153 -13.03 3.26 14.23
CA LYS A 153 -13.29 4.36 15.19
C LYS A 153 -12.18 4.54 16.22
N PRO A 154 -11.66 3.48 16.88
CA PRO A 154 -10.63 3.63 17.91
C PRO A 154 -9.36 4.30 17.42
N MET A 155 -9.04 4.16 16.13
CA MET A 155 -7.81 4.70 15.54
C MET A 155 -8.03 5.88 14.58
N TRP A 156 -9.29 6.29 14.38
CA TRP A 156 -9.63 7.30 13.36
C TRP A 156 -9.06 8.68 13.68
N THR A 157 -9.06 9.05 14.96
CA THR A 157 -8.51 10.32 15.47
C THR A 157 -7.04 10.25 15.82
N GLU A 158 -6.58 9.13 16.40
CA GLU A 158 -5.21 8.98 16.87
C GLU A 158 -4.22 8.67 15.74
N LYS A 159 -4.62 7.81 14.78
CA LYS A 159 -3.78 7.32 13.68
C LYS A 159 -4.51 7.43 12.34
N PRO A 160 -4.94 8.64 11.93
CA PRO A 160 -5.88 8.83 10.82
C PRO A 160 -5.37 8.29 9.47
N GLU A 161 -4.06 8.37 9.21
CA GLU A 161 -3.46 7.81 7.99
C GLU A 161 -3.49 6.28 7.99
N THR A 162 -3.18 5.66 9.12
CA THR A 162 -3.24 4.20 9.28
C THR A 162 -4.67 3.69 9.17
N ALA A 163 -5.62 4.35 9.83
CA ALA A 163 -7.04 4.02 9.78
C ALA A 163 -7.60 4.13 8.35
N SER A 164 -7.23 5.18 7.62
CA SER A 164 -7.63 5.35 6.24
C SER A 164 -7.08 4.27 5.30
N ARG A 165 -5.82 3.87 5.49
CA ARG A 165 -5.20 2.77 4.74
C ARG A 165 -5.84 1.44 5.08
N LEU A 166 -6.12 1.20 6.36
CA LEU A 166 -6.82 0.01 6.83
C LEU A 166 -8.21 -0.09 6.18
N ARG A 167 -9.02 1.00 6.23
CA ARG A 167 -10.31 1.05 5.57
C ARG A 167 -10.22 0.66 4.09
N GLY A 168 -9.31 1.29 3.33
CA GLY A 168 -9.13 0.97 1.91
C GLY A 168 -8.66 -0.45 1.63
N ARG A 169 -7.99 -1.10 2.59
CA ARG A 169 -7.60 -2.52 2.48
C ARG A 169 -8.76 -3.45 2.82
N ILE A 170 -9.57 -3.11 3.82
CA ILE A 170 -10.83 -3.82 4.13
C ILE A 170 -11.77 -3.75 2.91
N GLU A 171 -11.95 -2.56 2.33
CA GLU A 171 -12.74 -2.34 1.11
C GLU A 171 -12.28 -3.30 -0.01
N LYS A 172 -10.97 -3.37 -0.26
CA LYS A 172 -10.41 -4.26 -1.28
C LYS A 172 -10.59 -5.75 -0.97
N ALA A 173 -10.56 -6.14 0.31
CA ALA A 173 -10.81 -7.53 0.69
C ALA A 173 -12.28 -7.91 0.44
N ILE A 174 -13.20 -7.01 0.72
CA ILE A 174 -14.62 -7.21 0.48
C ILE A 174 -14.94 -7.21 -1.03
N ASP A 175 -14.33 -6.30 -1.81
CA ASP A 175 -14.45 -6.30 -3.28
C ASP A 175 -13.91 -7.60 -3.88
N TYR A 176 -12.80 -8.12 -3.35
CA TYR A 176 -12.24 -9.40 -3.77
C TYR A 176 -13.20 -10.56 -3.47
N ALA A 177 -13.84 -10.55 -2.29
CA ALA A 177 -14.87 -11.54 -1.95
C ALA A 177 -16.09 -11.46 -2.88
N THR A 178 -16.50 -10.24 -3.27
CA THR A 178 -17.59 -10.03 -4.23
C THR A 178 -17.21 -10.59 -5.61
N ALA A 179 -15.98 -10.35 -6.08
CA ALA A 179 -15.48 -10.90 -7.34
C ALA A 179 -15.43 -12.45 -7.35
N LEU A 180 -15.17 -13.06 -6.17
CA LEU A 180 -15.21 -14.52 -5.99
C LEU A 180 -16.65 -15.06 -5.79
N GLY A 181 -17.67 -14.22 -5.79
CA GLY A 181 -19.05 -14.61 -5.53
C GLY A 181 -19.32 -15.04 -4.07
N GLN A 182 -18.44 -14.70 -3.13
CA GLN A 182 -18.59 -15.01 -1.70
C GLN A 182 -19.43 -13.95 -0.95
N ARG A 183 -19.73 -12.84 -1.61
CA ARG A 183 -20.58 -11.77 -1.11
C ARG A 183 -21.40 -11.15 -2.24
N THR A 184 -22.59 -10.67 -1.90
CA THR A 184 -23.46 -9.88 -2.76
C THR A 184 -23.81 -8.56 -2.04
N GLY A 185 -24.27 -7.57 -2.79
CA GLY A 185 -24.66 -6.26 -2.25
C GLY A 185 -23.49 -5.28 -2.13
N ASP A 186 -23.78 -4.13 -1.53
CA ASP A 186 -22.83 -3.02 -1.40
C ASP A 186 -21.66 -3.32 -0.46
N ASN A 187 -20.51 -2.71 -0.76
CA ASN A 187 -19.34 -2.83 0.09
C ASN A 187 -19.44 -1.92 1.33
N PRO A 188 -19.54 -2.48 2.55
CA PRO A 188 -19.72 -1.71 3.79
C PRO A 188 -18.49 -0.88 4.17
N ALA A 189 -17.35 -1.09 3.54
CA ALA A 189 -16.13 -0.29 3.74
C ALA A 189 -15.93 0.79 2.66
N ARG A 190 -16.87 0.91 1.69
CA ARG A 190 -16.79 1.93 0.63
C ARG A 190 -16.72 3.32 1.26
N TRP A 191 -15.79 4.16 0.73
CA TRP A 191 -15.61 5.50 1.26
C TRP A 191 -16.72 6.44 0.78
N LYS A 192 -16.75 6.69 -0.54
CA LYS A 192 -17.61 7.70 -1.14
C LYS A 192 -19.10 7.32 -1.05
N GLY A 193 -19.88 8.19 -0.46
CA GLY A 193 -21.32 8.03 -0.30
C GLY A 193 -21.72 6.99 0.76
N HIS A 194 -20.77 6.57 1.65
CA HIS A 194 -21.07 5.63 2.72
C HIS A 194 -20.24 5.93 3.97
N MET A 195 -19.00 5.46 4.08
CA MET A 195 -18.16 5.66 5.26
C MET A 195 -17.79 7.13 5.52
N ASP A 196 -17.78 7.97 4.50
CA ASP A 196 -17.58 9.42 4.62
C ASP A 196 -18.71 10.14 5.37
N HIS A 197 -19.92 9.55 5.44
CA HIS A 197 -21.02 10.04 6.26
C HIS A 197 -20.97 9.53 7.70
N LEU A 198 -20.38 8.35 7.93
CA LEU A 198 -20.34 7.66 9.23
C LEU A 198 -19.07 7.97 10.04
N LEU A 199 -17.99 8.28 9.36
CA LEU A 199 -16.72 8.70 9.95
C LEU A 199 -16.57 10.21 9.74
N GLY A 200 -16.41 10.97 10.80
CA GLY A 200 -16.21 12.41 10.74
C GLY A 200 -15.09 12.81 9.77
N LYS A 201 -15.16 14.02 9.23
CA LYS A 201 -14.09 14.57 8.38
C LYS A 201 -12.77 14.33 9.09
N ARG A 202 -11.87 13.60 8.44
CA ARG A 202 -10.49 13.52 8.93
C ARG A 202 -10.03 14.94 9.22
N LYS A 203 -9.56 15.22 10.43
CA LYS A 203 -8.60 16.32 10.57
C LYS A 203 -7.62 16.03 9.44
N LYS A 204 -7.65 16.82 8.37
CA LYS A 204 -6.53 16.83 7.45
C LYS A 204 -5.37 16.99 8.41
N LEU A 205 -4.60 15.92 8.62
CA LEU A 205 -3.23 16.17 8.96
C LEU A 205 -2.86 17.13 7.85
N THR A 206 -2.86 18.40 8.17
CA THR A 206 -2.12 19.34 7.38
C THR A 206 -0.82 18.59 7.24
N ARG A 207 -0.57 17.99 6.06
CA ARG A 207 0.77 17.67 5.68
C ARG A 207 1.42 19.05 5.67
N GLY A 208 1.70 19.53 6.89
CA GLY A 208 2.67 20.55 7.11
C GLY A 208 3.83 20.04 6.27
N HIS A 209 4.44 20.88 5.49
CA HIS A 209 5.74 20.60 4.92
C HIS A 209 6.49 19.75 5.93
N HIS A 210 7.12 18.64 5.50
CA HIS A 210 7.93 17.85 6.42
C HIS A 210 8.71 18.85 7.24
N ALA A 211 8.61 18.77 8.57
CA ALA A 211 9.21 19.73 9.47
C ALA A 211 10.63 20.04 8.96
N ALA A 212 10.74 21.16 8.31
CA ALA A 212 11.90 21.57 7.54
C ALA A 212 12.62 22.65 8.34
N MET A 213 13.93 22.57 8.39
CA MET A 213 14.74 23.67 8.90
C MET A 213 14.57 24.88 7.96
N PRO A 214 14.28 26.10 8.48
CA PRO A 214 14.33 27.29 7.66
C PRO A 214 15.68 27.36 6.92
N TYR A 215 15.66 27.60 5.62
CA TYR A 215 16.91 27.52 4.84
C TYR A 215 17.99 28.47 5.38
N ARG A 216 17.62 29.59 5.99
CA ARG A 216 18.55 30.56 6.60
C ARG A 216 19.36 29.95 7.75
N ASP A 217 18.85 28.93 8.41
CA ASP A 217 19.52 28.29 9.55
C ASP A 217 20.40 27.12 9.10
N VAL A 218 20.27 26.66 7.84
CA VAL A 218 21.03 25.53 7.30
C VAL A 218 22.55 25.78 7.38
N PRO A 219 23.11 26.96 7.09
CA PRO A 219 24.55 27.18 7.20
C PRO A 219 25.11 26.96 8.62
N ALA A 220 24.43 27.46 9.64
CA ALA A 220 24.82 27.25 11.03
C ALA A 220 24.74 25.79 11.45
N PHE A 221 23.70 25.09 10.98
CA PHE A 221 23.56 23.65 11.18
C PHE A 221 24.66 22.87 10.49
N MET A 222 24.97 23.18 9.22
CA MET A 222 26.03 22.51 8.45
C MET A 222 27.41 22.67 9.06
N SER A 223 27.72 23.82 9.65
CA SER A 223 28.95 24.02 10.42
C SER A 223 29.05 23.01 11.57
N ARG A 224 28.02 22.91 12.41
CA ARG A 224 27.95 21.96 13.53
C ARG A 224 27.99 20.50 13.07
N LEU A 225 27.32 20.19 11.95
CA LEU A 225 27.31 18.85 11.36
C LEU A 225 28.72 18.46 10.84
N GLY A 226 29.47 19.44 10.32
CA GLY A 226 30.84 19.29 9.85
C GLY A 226 31.80 18.80 10.93
N ASP A 227 31.56 19.22 12.18
CA ASP A 227 32.35 18.86 13.35
C ASP A 227 32.09 17.43 13.87
N LEU A 228 31.01 16.79 13.40
CA LEU A 228 30.67 15.43 13.81
C LEU A 228 31.38 14.39 12.94
N ASP A 229 31.92 13.37 13.59
CA ASP A 229 32.52 12.23 12.92
C ASP A 229 31.49 11.11 12.59
N GLY A 230 31.88 10.24 11.68
CA GLY A 230 31.21 9.01 11.35
C GLY A 230 30.34 9.07 10.10
N PHE A 231 30.04 7.89 9.58
CA PHE A 231 29.28 7.72 8.34
C PHE A 231 27.87 8.35 8.37
N GLY A 232 27.22 8.39 9.53
CA GLY A 232 25.88 8.97 9.67
C GLY A 232 25.86 10.49 9.43
N ALA A 233 26.85 11.22 9.98
CA ALA A 233 27.00 12.65 9.77
C ALA A 233 27.36 12.95 8.31
N ARG A 234 28.31 12.23 7.74
CA ARG A 234 28.71 12.38 6.31
C ARG A 234 27.55 12.04 5.36
N ALA A 235 26.75 11.01 5.66
CA ALA A 235 25.55 10.68 4.88
C ALA A 235 24.52 11.80 4.91
N LEU A 236 24.30 12.42 6.07
CA LEU A 236 23.38 13.56 6.22
C LEU A 236 23.92 14.77 5.44
N GLU A 237 25.20 15.08 5.55
CA GLU A 237 25.86 16.16 4.83
C GLU A 237 25.72 16.00 3.31
N ILE A 238 26.01 14.82 2.76
CA ILE A 238 25.81 14.51 1.33
C ILE A 238 24.34 14.64 0.94
N THR A 239 23.40 14.15 1.78
CA THR A 239 21.96 14.25 1.52
C THR A 239 21.51 15.70 1.38
N ILE A 240 22.00 16.58 2.23
CA ILE A 240 21.68 18.01 2.20
C ILE A 240 22.31 18.69 0.98
N LEU A 241 23.61 18.50 0.76
CA LEU A 241 24.35 19.11 -0.34
C LEU A 241 23.83 18.71 -1.73
N THR A 242 23.28 17.49 -1.86
CA THR A 242 22.76 16.98 -3.13
C THR A 242 21.24 17.06 -3.23
N ALA A 243 20.55 17.45 -2.16
CA ALA A 243 19.10 17.39 -2.04
C ALA A 243 18.49 16.01 -2.38
N ALA A 244 19.27 14.93 -2.23
CA ALA A 244 18.87 13.56 -2.51
C ALA A 244 17.87 13.03 -1.48
N ARG A 245 17.15 11.93 -1.81
CA ARG A 245 16.30 11.26 -0.84
C ARG A 245 17.12 10.39 0.10
N THR A 246 16.66 10.27 1.34
CA THR A 246 17.29 9.43 2.37
C THR A 246 17.74 8.06 1.85
N GLN A 247 16.89 7.35 1.13
CA GLN A 247 17.22 6.02 0.62
C GLN A 247 18.20 6.05 -0.56
N GLU A 248 18.18 7.11 -1.35
CA GLU A 248 19.13 7.30 -2.45
C GLU A 248 20.55 7.41 -1.88
N THR A 249 20.73 8.23 -0.84
CA THR A 249 22.05 8.38 -0.18
C THR A 249 22.47 7.13 0.59
N LEU A 250 21.61 6.61 1.46
CA LEU A 250 22.00 5.48 2.32
C LEU A 250 22.36 4.21 1.55
N GLN A 251 21.71 3.97 0.40
CA GLN A 251 21.96 2.83 -0.45
C GLN A 251 22.92 3.14 -1.62
N ALA A 252 23.65 4.24 -1.55
CA ALA A 252 24.59 4.60 -2.59
C ALA A 252 25.78 3.63 -2.61
N LYS A 253 26.13 3.17 -3.82
CA LYS A 253 27.28 2.32 -4.08
C LYS A 253 28.37 3.12 -4.77
N TRP A 254 29.64 2.76 -4.52
CA TRP A 254 30.77 3.42 -5.15
C TRP A 254 30.72 3.38 -6.69
N ALA A 255 30.20 2.32 -7.26
CA ALA A 255 30.05 2.17 -8.71
C ALA A 255 29.10 3.21 -9.36
N GLU A 256 28.33 3.94 -8.56
CA GLU A 256 27.40 4.98 -9.04
C GLU A 256 28.07 6.36 -9.18
N PHE A 257 29.32 6.51 -8.70
CA PHE A 257 30.01 7.80 -8.61
C PHE A 257 31.17 7.90 -9.62
N ASP A 258 31.10 8.92 -10.45
CA ASP A 258 32.23 9.41 -11.23
C ASP A 258 32.76 10.69 -10.54
N LEU A 259 33.78 10.49 -9.68
CA LEU A 259 34.32 11.59 -8.86
C LEU A 259 35.18 12.57 -9.69
N GLU A 260 35.64 12.18 -10.88
CA GLU A 260 36.39 13.05 -11.80
C GLU A 260 35.42 14.00 -12.51
N LYS A 261 34.29 13.47 -13.00
CA LYS A 261 33.22 14.28 -13.59
C LYS A 261 32.32 14.96 -12.57
N ALA A 262 32.55 14.72 -11.27
CA ALA A 262 31.72 15.20 -10.18
C ALA A 262 30.23 14.88 -10.44
N LEU A 263 29.93 13.59 -10.67
CA LEU A 263 28.61 13.11 -11.02
C LEU A 263 28.26 11.85 -10.26
N TRP A 264 27.04 11.79 -9.74
CA TRP A 264 26.44 10.61 -9.15
C TRP A 264 25.26 10.16 -10.01
N THR A 265 25.30 8.93 -10.48
CA THR A 265 24.23 8.32 -11.29
C THR A 265 23.42 7.39 -10.41
N VAL A 266 22.23 7.83 -9.99
CA VAL A 266 21.30 6.97 -9.23
C VAL A 266 20.54 6.09 -10.24
N PRO A 267 20.69 4.76 -10.20
CA PRO A 267 20.10 3.88 -11.19
C PRO A 267 18.56 3.80 -11.06
N ALA A 268 17.89 3.51 -12.18
CA ALA A 268 16.43 3.56 -12.30
C ALA A 268 15.68 2.62 -11.33
N ASP A 269 16.25 1.48 -10.99
CA ASP A 269 15.66 0.51 -10.07
C ASP A 269 15.57 1.04 -8.62
N ARG A 270 16.47 1.95 -8.22
CA ARG A 270 16.48 2.64 -6.93
C ARG A 270 15.61 3.89 -6.90
N MET A 271 15.24 4.42 -8.07
CA MET A 271 14.42 5.63 -8.19
C MET A 271 12.93 5.32 -8.09
N LYS A 272 12.18 6.16 -7.33
CA LYS A 272 10.72 6.05 -7.20
C LYS A 272 10.00 6.09 -8.55
N MET A 273 10.52 6.89 -9.49
CA MET A 273 9.94 7.08 -10.82
C MET A 273 10.49 6.11 -11.87
N LYS A 274 11.31 5.11 -11.47
CA LYS A 274 11.91 4.11 -12.37
C LYS A 274 12.67 4.71 -13.56
N ARG A 275 13.30 5.86 -13.35
CA ARG A 275 14.17 6.56 -14.31
C ARG A 275 15.47 6.89 -13.63
N GLU A 276 16.59 6.71 -14.33
CA GLU A 276 17.91 7.11 -13.88
C GLU A 276 17.94 8.61 -13.53
N HIS A 277 18.63 8.96 -12.46
CA HIS A 277 18.78 10.33 -12.03
C HIS A 277 20.25 10.70 -11.89
N LEU A 278 20.68 11.66 -12.71
CA LEU A 278 22.03 12.23 -12.68
C LEU A 278 22.06 13.37 -11.66
N VAL A 279 22.89 13.26 -10.64
CA VAL A 279 23.08 14.24 -9.57
C VAL A 279 24.45 14.89 -9.70
N PRO A 280 24.55 16.17 -10.14
CA PRO A 280 25.79 16.90 -10.09
C PRO A 280 26.28 17.07 -8.66
N LEU A 281 27.53 16.71 -8.41
CA LEU A 281 28.14 16.79 -7.09
C LEU A 281 28.84 18.13 -6.94
N PRO A 282 28.48 18.96 -5.92
CA PRO A 282 29.24 20.15 -5.61
C PRO A 282 30.59 19.81 -5.00
N ALA A 283 31.55 20.73 -5.09
CA ALA A 283 32.95 20.52 -4.68
C ALA A 283 33.08 19.95 -3.26
N ARG A 284 32.29 20.43 -2.29
CA ARG A 284 32.29 19.89 -0.92
C ARG A 284 31.86 18.44 -0.87
N ALA A 285 30.84 18.04 -1.63
CA ALA A 285 30.38 16.66 -1.69
C ALA A 285 31.47 15.73 -2.29
N VAL A 286 32.14 16.18 -3.34
CA VAL A 286 33.28 15.46 -3.93
C VAL A 286 34.41 15.27 -2.91
N ALA A 287 34.77 16.32 -2.15
CA ALA A 287 35.80 16.24 -1.11
C ALA A 287 35.46 15.19 -0.04
N ILE A 288 34.19 15.18 0.44
CA ILE A 288 33.73 14.18 1.42
C ILE A 288 33.83 12.76 0.83
N LEU A 289 33.35 12.59 -0.40
CA LEU A 289 33.36 11.28 -1.05
C LEU A 289 34.76 10.77 -1.32
N LYS A 290 35.72 11.63 -1.72
CA LYS A 290 37.11 11.25 -1.89
C LYS A 290 37.73 10.77 -0.57
N ALA A 291 37.54 11.53 0.52
CA ALA A 291 38.04 11.13 1.85
C ALA A 291 37.44 9.81 2.37
N LEU A 292 36.14 9.56 2.05
CA LEU A 292 35.51 8.29 2.36
C LEU A 292 36.00 7.14 1.46
N HIS A 293 36.34 7.43 0.21
CA HIS A 293 36.84 6.42 -0.74
C HIS A 293 38.22 5.90 -0.38
N GLU A 294 39.10 6.75 0.16
CA GLU A 294 40.41 6.34 0.69
C GLU A 294 40.28 5.29 1.80
N LYS A 295 39.20 5.34 2.57
CA LYS A 295 38.88 4.41 3.67
C LYS A 295 37.75 3.43 3.30
N LYS A 296 37.64 3.09 2.01
CA LYS A 296 36.60 2.21 1.49
C LYS A 296 36.58 0.85 2.19
N LEU A 297 35.44 0.52 2.85
CA LEU A 297 35.27 -0.72 3.60
C LEU A 297 34.41 -1.76 2.84
N SER A 298 33.61 -1.33 1.87
CA SER A 298 32.67 -2.19 1.14
C SER A 298 32.25 -1.55 -0.19
N GLU A 299 31.31 -2.18 -0.89
CA GLU A 299 30.64 -1.59 -2.08
C GLU A 299 29.79 -0.35 -1.75
N TRP A 300 29.32 -0.24 -0.50
CA TRP A 300 28.48 0.88 -0.04
C TRP A 300 29.34 2.09 0.33
N VAL A 301 28.88 3.29 -0.04
CA VAL A 301 29.50 4.56 0.37
C VAL A 301 29.36 4.76 1.88
N PHE A 302 28.19 4.39 2.41
CA PHE A 302 27.86 4.51 3.82
C PHE A 302 27.54 3.12 4.40
N PRO A 303 28.58 2.33 4.75
CA PRO A 303 28.38 0.99 5.29
C PRO A 303 27.91 1.02 6.74
N ALA A 304 27.15 -0.01 7.14
CA ALA A 304 26.84 -0.30 8.54
C ALA A 304 28.10 -0.83 9.26
N ILE A 305 28.01 -0.99 10.59
CA ILE A 305 29.06 -1.66 11.41
C ILE A 305 29.40 -3.03 10.81
N ARG A 306 28.41 -3.75 10.26
CA ARG A 306 28.64 -4.93 9.41
C ARG A 306 28.74 -4.46 7.95
N PRO A 307 29.93 -4.43 7.35
CA PRO A 307 30.18 -3.76 6.05
C PRO A 307 29.36 -4.29 4.86
N LYS A 308 28.78 -5.48 4.97
CA LYS A 308 27.95 -6.09 3.91
C LYS A 308 26.57 -5.44 3.73
N ARG A 309 26.20 -4.46 4.57
CA ARG A 309 24.91 -3.76 4.53
C ARG A 309 25.11 -2.25 4.56
N PRO A 310 24.21 -1.49 3.93
CA PRO A 310 24.21 -0.03 4.06
C PRO A 310 23.74 0.38 5.46
N LEU A 311 23.96 1.64 5.83
CA LEU A 311 23.44 2.24 7.06
C LEU A 311 21.93 2.08 7.17
N SER A 312 21.44 1.96 8.41
CA SER A 312 20.01 1.97 8.71
C SER A 312 19.34 3.26 8.26
N ASN A 313 18.08 3.17 7.82
CA ASN A 313 17.26 4.32 7.47
C ASN A 313 16.99 5.30 8.64
N MET A 314 17.27 4.89 9.88
CA MET A 314 17.15 5.74 11.06
C MET A 314 18.45 6.50 11.39
N THR A 315 19.58 6.16 10.76
CA THR A 315 20.88 6.70 11.14
C THR A 315 20.96 8.21 11.02
N MET A 316 20.54 8.80 9.91
CA MET A 316 20.56 10.27 9.75
C MET A 316 19.57 10.96 10.70
N SER A 317 18.40 10.37 10.97
CA SER A 317 17.48 10.92 11.98
C SER A 317 18.05 10.85 13.40
N ALA A 318 18.83 9.81 13.70
CA ALA A 318 19.55 9.71 14.97
C ALA A 318 20.66 10.78 15.10
N VAL A 319 21.28 11.19 13.97
CA VAL A 319 22.20 12.35 13.98
C VAL A 319 21.46 13.64 14.35
N LEU A 320 20.32 13.92 13.71
CA LEU A 320 19.50 15.09 14.02
C LEU A 320 19.10 15.11 15.51
N LYS A 321 18.64 13.97 16.03
CA LYS A 321 18.25 13.85 17.42
C LYS A 321 19.42 14.12 18.40
N ARG A 322 20.63 13.64 18.08
CA ARG A 322 21.84 13.93 18.90
C ARG A 322 22.26 15.39 18.84
N MET A 323 21.79 16.13 17.81
CA MET A 323 22.00 17.57 17.68
C MET A 323 20.84 18.41 18.26
N ASP A 324 19.92 17.76 19.02
CA ASP A 324 18.72 18.37 19.64
C ASP A 324 17.74 18.98 18.61
N LEU A 325 17.58 18.32 17.45
CA LEU A 325 16.68 18.72 16.38
C LEU A 325 15.58 17.68 16.21
N ASP A 326 14.64 17.62 17.14
CA ASP A 326 13.50 16.69 17.14
C ASP A 326 12.37 17.13 16.18
N ASP A 327 12.29 18.40 15.86
CA ASP A 327 11.30 19.06 15.02
C ASP A 327 11.72 19.16 13.55
N VAL A 328 12.93 18.68 13.18
CA VAL A 328 13.45 18.67 11.81
C VAL A 328 13.56 17.25 11.29
N THR A 329 13.16 17.02 10.05
CA THR A 329 13.33 15.72 9.39
C THR A 329 14.40 15.77 8.31
N VAL A 330 15.09 14.64 8.06
CA VAL A 330 16.04 14.53 6.94
C VAL A 330 15.39 14.90 5.60
N HIS A 331 14.12 14.51 5.41
CA HIS A 331 13.37 14.88 4.20
C HIS A 331 13.04 16.36 4.13
N GLY A 332 12.90 17.03 5.27
CA GLY A 332 12.64 18.47 5.39
C GLY A 332 13.72 19.33 4.72
N PHE A 333 14.98 18.90 4.72
CA PHE A 333 16.06 19.65 4.03
C PHE A 333 15.84 19.78 2.52
N ARG A 334 15.07 18.91 1.90
CA ARG A 334 14.66 19.07 0.49
C ARG A 334 13.67 20.23 0.32
N SER A 335 12.84 20.50 1.33
CA SER A 335 11.99 21.69 1.38
C SER A 335 12.85 22.92 1.59
N SER A 336 13.82 22.89 2.52
CA SER A 336 14.78 23.98 2.73
C SER A 336 15.54 24.36 1.45
N PHE A 337 16.01 23.37 0.68
CA PHE A 337 16.62 23.58 -0.63
C PHE A 337 15.66 24.24 -1.62
N ARG A 338 14.42 23.75 -1.69
CA ARG A 338 13.40 24.27 -2.62
C ARG A 338 13.03 25.71 -2.27
N ASP A 339 12.83 26.00 -0.99
CA ASP A 339 12.48 27.33 -0.49
C ASP A 339 13.64 28.31 -0.73
N TRP A 340 14.91 27.90 -0.44
CA TRP A 340 16.09 28.68 -0.79
C TRP A 340 16.18 28.97 -2.29
N ALA A 341 15.96 27.96 -3.14
CA ALA A 341 16.04 28.14 -4.59
C ALA A 341 14.98 29.13 -5.10
N GLY A 342 13.77 29.09 -4.51
CA GLY A 342 12.67 29.99 -4.87
C GLY A 342 12.81 31.42 -4.32
N ASP A 343 13.26 31.54 -3.08
CA ASP A 343 13.23 32.82 -2.37
C ASP A 343 14.55 33.61 -2.51
N ALA A 344 15.68 32.92 -2.63
CA ALA A 344 17.00 33.51 -2.55
C ALA A 344 17.79 33.44 -3.86
N THR A 345 17.21 32.95 -4.94
CA THR A 345 17.91 32.79 -6.22
C THR A 345 17.03 33.14 -7.43
N ASN A 346 17.69 33.41 -8.56
CA ASN A 346 17.03 33.60 -9.84
C ASN A 346 17.04 32.32 -10.71
N PHE A 347 17.33 31.15 -10.14
CA PHE A 347 17.27 29.90 -10.89
C PHE A 347 15.82 29.56 -11.24
N PRO A 348 15.55 29.11 -12.49
CA PRO A 348 14.21 28.65 -12.85
C PRO A 348 13.71 27.55 -11.91
N ARG A 349 12.45 27.65 -11.48
CA ARG A 349 11.80 26.66 -10.62
C ARG A 349 11.98 25.22 -11.12
N ASP A 350 11.88 25.03 -12.43
CA ASP A 350 12.02 23.71 -13.05
C ASP A 350 13.38 23.06 -12.78
N LEU A 351 14.46 23.86 -12.67
CA LEU A 351 15.78 23.33 -12.31
C LEU A 351 15.81 22.76 -10.89
N ALA A 352 15.18 23.46 -9.94
CA ALA A 352 15.06 22.97 -8.55
C ALA A 352 14.20 21.70 -8.50
N GLU A 353 13.08 21.65 -9.19
CA GLU A 353 12.22 20.45 -9.27
C GLU A 353 12.97 19.28 -9.92
N MET A 354 13.76 19.53 -10.99
CA MET A 354 14.61 18.52 -11.62
C MET A 354 15.73 18.03 -10.68
N ALA A 355 16.35 18.91 -9.90
CA ALA A 355 17.33 18.53 -8.90
C ALA A 355 16.72 17.63 -7.81
N LEU A 356 15.48 17.88 -7.45
CA LEU A 356 14.69 17.06 -6.54
C LEU A 356 14.15 15.76 -7.17
N ALA A 357 14.46 15.46 -8.43
CA ALA A 357 13.89 14.35 -9.19
C ALA A 357 12.35 14.32 -9.12
N HIS A 358 11.72 15.51 -9.21
CA HIS A 358 10.30 15.65 -9.40
C HIS A 358 9.96 15.62 -10.90
N ARG A 359 8.72 15.29 -11.23
CA ARG A 359 8.26 15.31 -12.61
C ARG A 359 8.03 16.77 -13.04
N VAL A 360 8.72 17.20 -14.08
CA VAL A 360 8.59 18.54 -14.69
C VAL A 360 8.29 18.33 -16.18
N GLY A 361 7.15 18.83 -16.65
CA GLY A 361 6.75 18.71 -18.04
C GLY A 361 6.27 17.33 -18.49
N ASP A 362 6.04 17.18 -19.78
CA ASP A 362 5.66 15.92 -20.41
C ASP A 362 6.88 15.08 -20.83
N GLU A 363 6.62 13.84 -21.31
CA GLU A 363 7.68 12.86 -21.62
C GLU A 363 8.58 13.29 -22.78
N THR A 364 8.07 14.05 -23.71
CA THR A 364 8.77 14.51 -24.91
C THR A 364 9.78 15.61 -24.58
N GLU A 365 9.39 16.55 -23.73
CA GLU A 365 10.24 17.64 -23.26
C GLU A 365 11.42 17.15 -22.40
N LEU A 366 11.18 16.12 -21.59
CA LEU A 366 12.20 15.47 -20.73
C LEU A 366 13.27 14.72 -21.54
N ALA A 367 12.95 14.20 -22.73
CA ALA A 367 13.89 13.47 -23.57
C ALA A 367 14.92 14.40 -24.21
N TYR A 368 14.52 15.59 -24.64
CA TYR A 368 15.38 16.56 -25.34
C TYR A 368 16.34 17.32 -24.40
N ARG A 369 16.06 17.40 -23.08
CA ARG A 369 16.81 18.27 -22.15
C ARG A 369 17.90 17.57 -21.33
N ARG A 370 18.22 16.28 -21.56
CA ARG A 370 19.06 15.47 -20.64
C ARG A 370 20.46 16.06 -20.38
N GLY A 371 21.23 16.43 -21.41
CA GLY A 371 22.60 16.92 -21.23
C GLY A 371 22.69 18.36 -20.73
N ALA A 372 21.94 19.27 -21.36
CA ALA A 372 21.95 20.69 -20.99
C ALA A 372 21.40 20.96 -19.57
N ALA A 373 20.46 20.10 -19.08
CA ALA A 373 19.92 20.20 -17.75
C ALA A 373 20.91 19.79 -16.65
N VAL A 374 21.89 18.90 -16.91
CA VAL A 374 22.91 18.51 -15.93
C VAL A 374 23.80 19.70 -15.62
N GLU A 375 24.33 20.40 -16.63
CA GLU A 375 25.23 21.54 -16.42
C GLU A 375 24.53 22.73 -15.77
N LYS A 376 23.29 23.01 -16.13
CA LYS A 376 22.49 24.04 -15.44
C LYS A 376 22.25 23.67 -13.97
N ARG A 377 21.94 22.41 -13.69
CA ARG A 377 21.80 21.91 -12.31
C ARG A 377 23.11 21.92 -11.54
N ARG A 378 24.25 21.70 -12.19
CA ARG A 378 25.58 21.84 -11.56
C ARG A 378 25.75 23.21 -10.95
N LYS A 379 25.42 24.29 -11.69
CA LYS A 379 25.49 25.68 -11.19
C LYS A 379 24.56 25.88 -9.99
N LEU A 380 23.35 25.34 -10.03
CA LEU A 380 22.39 25.41 -8.91
C LEU A 380 22.91 24.67 -7.67
N MET A 381 23.45 23.45 -7.82
CA MET A 381 23.95 22.64 -6.71
C MET A 381 25.22 23.24 -6.09
N GLU A 382 26.11 23.82 -6.91
CA GLU A 382 27.26 24.57 -6.40
C GLU A 382 26.84 25.83 -5.63
N ALA A 383 25.86 26.58 -6.13
CA ALA A 383 25.31 27.72 -5.40
C ALA A 383 24.67 27.32 -4.07
N TRP A 384 23.92 26.21 -4.05
CA TRP A 384 23.35 25.65 -2.82
C TRP A 384 24.44 25.23 -1.82
N ALA A 385 25.44 24.49 -2.28
CA ALA A 385 26.53 24.06 -1.42
C ALA A 385 27.32 25.25 -0.85
N ARG A 386 27.59 26.25 -1.67
CA ARG A 386 28.23 27.49 -1.23
C ARG A 386 27.39 28.17 -0.15
N PHE A 387 26.09 28.30 -0.34
CA PHE A 387 25.18 28.82 0.66
C PHE A 387 25.23 28.03 1.97
N CYS A 388 25.12 26.71 1.89
CA CYS A 388 25.19 25.82 3.05
C CYS A 388 26.51 25.91 3.84
N MET A 389 27.61 26.17 3.17
CA MET A 389 28.95 26.23 3.75
C MET A 389 29.42 27.65 4.11
N THR A 390 28.57 28.68 3.86
CA THR A 390 28.90 30.06 4.26
C THR A 390 28.66 30.20 5.73
N PRO A 391 29.71 30.57 6.53
CA PRO A 391 29.53 30.78 7.97
C PRO A 391 28.44 31.85 8.22
N PRO A 392 27.60 31.70 9.24
CA PRO A 392 26.71 32.78 9.64
C PRO A 392 27.53 34.03 9.96
N LYS A 393 27.11 35.19 9.46
CA LYS A 393 27.77 36.45 9.81
C LYS A 393 27.77 36.62 11.33
N ALA A 394 28.93 36.86 11.92
CA ALA A 394 29.05 37.17 13.35
C ALA A 394 28.12 38.35 13.68
N GLY A 395 27.08 38.12 14.43
CA GLY A 395 26.08 39.15 14.82
C GLY A 395 24.62 38.65 14.82
N ASN A 396 24.29 37.56 14.15
CA ASN A 396 22.90 37.04 14.07
C ASN A 396 22.75 35.64 14.66
N VAL A 397 23.39 35.35 15.78
CA VAL A 397 23.08 34.15 16.56
C VAL A 397 21.82 34.46 17.38
N VAL A 398 20.64 34.26 16.79
CA VAL A 398 19.41 34.21 17.58
C VAL A 398 19.37 32.81 18.21
N PRO A 399 19.43 32.70 19.55
CA PRO A 399 19.28 31.41 20.20
C PRO A 399 17.88 30.85 19.84
N ILE A 400 17.82 29.62 19.37
CA ILE A 400 16.55 28.90 19.11
C ILE A 400 15.87 28.70 20.47
N ARG A 401 15.08 29.68 20.93
CA ARG A 401 14.22 29.53 22.10
C ARG A 401 13.07 28.56 21.72
N LYS A 402 12.96 27.47 22.49
CA LYS A 402 11.71 26.70 22.56
C LYS A 402 10.59 27.70 22.88
N GLN A 403 9.64 27.89 21.99
CA GLN A 403 8.36 28.47 22.39
C GLN A 403 7.68 27.43 23.30
N ALA A 404 7.68 27.75 24.61
CA ALA A 404 6.83 27.07 25.56
C ALA A 404 5.37 27.29 25.12
N GLY A 405 4.65 26.18 24.90
CA GLY A 405 3.25 26.22 24.52
C GLY A 405 2.39 26.92 25.59
N GLN A 406 1.49 27.74 25.14
CA GLN A 406 0.23 28.05 25.80
C GLN A 406 -0.88 27.19 25.19
#